data_77d7de262a3e500c90b82bcc0baf4749
#
_entry.id   77d7de262a3e500c90b82bcc0baf4749
#
_cell.length_a   1.000
_cell.length_b   1.000
_cell.length_c   1.000
_cell.angle_alpha   90.00
_cell.angle_beta   90.00
_cell.angle_gamma   90.00
#
_symmetry.space_group_name_H-M   'P 1'
#
loop_
_entity.id
_entity.type
_entity.pdbx_description
1 polymer ?
#
loop_
_entity_poly.entity_id
_entity_poly.type
_entity_poly.pdbx_seq_one_letter_code
_entity_poly.pdbx_strand_id
1 'polypeptide(L)'
;AIYYYTDLPSGVIDLLYKDLIEKYEQDMQESSLTGKVIDDEIRKSKNSWLSTNHWIAGFLWHYVHKANRENFRYDISHIDAESLQFTKYEEGEFYNWHSDVCLRDYYKPNVKNISSKSSGNKDIHEDYLNLRNEYVRKLSFTLQLSEPDEYEGGNVQFIDDENKTFFAPRQRGSMVLFDSRTQHRVLKVKKGVRRSIVGWVLGPRWK
;
A
#
# COMPACT_ATOMS: atom_id res chain seq x y z
N ALA A 1 -0.44 -12.20 9.98
CA ALA A 1 -1.01 -13.13 9.01
C ALA A 1 -1.05 -12.50 7.62
N ILE A 2 -0.91 -13.30 6.59
CA ILE A 2 -0.99 -12.89 5.20
C ILE A 2 -2.03 -13.74 4.52
N TYR A 3 -2.85 -13.11 3.72
CA TYR A 3 -3.88 -13.76 2.95
C TYR A 3 -3.80 -13.33 1.49
N TYR A 4 -4.11 -14.20 0.54
CA TYR A 4 -4.04 -13.85 -0.87
C TYR A 4 -5.12 -14.56 -1.70
N TYR A 5 -5.50 -13.90 -2.79
CA TYR A 5 -6.35 -14.41 -3.84
C TYR A 5 -5.52 -14.49 -5.12
N THR A 6 -5.60 -15.59 -5.85
CA THR A 6 -4.87 -15.80 -7.09
C THR A 6 -5.77 -15.93 -8.31
N ASP A 7 -7.06 -15.84 -8.12
CA ASP A 7 -8.11 -16.12 -9.09
C ASP A 7 -8.98 -14.92 -9.44
N LEU A 8 -8.45 -13.69 -9.27
CA LEU A 8 -9.19 -12.51 -9.72
C LEU A 8 -9.44 -12.59 -11.23
N PRO A 9 -10.64 -12.17 -11.70
CA PRO A 9 -11.03 -12.32 -13.10
C PRO A 9 -10.05 -11.66 -14.07
N SER A 10 -9.46 -12.42 -14.98
CA SER A 10 -8.44 -11.93 -15.92
C SER A 10 -8.94 -10.79 -16.79
N GLY A 11 -10.18 -10.85 -17.26
CA GLY A 11 -10.78 -9.76 -18.05
C GLY A 11 -10.89 -8.44 -17.31
N VAL A 12 -11.14 -8.48 -15.99
CA VAL A 12 -11.14 -7.27 -15.15
C VAL A 12 -9.72 -6.73 -14.98
N ILE A 13 -8.74 -7.61 -14.81
CA ILE A 13 -7.34 -7.21 -14.72
C ILE A 13 -6.85 -6.62 -16.04
N ASP A 14 -7.24 -7.18 -17.18
CA ASP A 14 -6.91 -6.64 -18.51
C ASP A 14 -7.48 -5.22 -18.71
N LEU A 15 -8.75 -5.04 -18.36
CA LEU A 15 -9.40 -3.74 -18.43
C LEU A 15 -8.71 -2.70 -17.53
N LEU A 16 -8.43 -3.08 -16.30
CA LEU A 16 -7.73 -2.24 -15.33
C LEU A 16 -6.34 -1.87 -15.83
N TYR A 17 -5.56 -2.86 -16.28
CA TYR A 17 -4.20 -2.64 -16.76
C TYR A 17 -4.17 -1.64 -17.92
N LYS A 18 -5.08 -1.80 -18.88
CA LYS A 18 -5.23 -0.87 -20.01
C LYS A 18 -5.55 0.54 -19.54
N ASP A 19 -6.53 0.68 -18.64
CA ASP A 19 -6.94 1.98 -18.09
C ASP A 19 -5.78 2.68 -17.35
N LEU A 20 -5.02 1.93 -16.55
CA LEU A 20 -3.89 2.45 -15.81
C LEU A 20 -2.73 2.90 -16.71
N ILE A 21 -2.37 2.08 -17.70
CA ILE A 21 -1.30 2.42 -18.65
C ILE A 21 -1.65 3.67 -19.45
N GLU A 22 -2.86 3.73 -19.99
CA GLU A 22 -3.28 4.84 -20.86
C GLU A 22 -3.41 6.17 -20.09
N LYS A 23 -3.86 6.16 -18.84
CA LYS A 23 -4.21 7.38 -18.12
C LYS A 23 -3.24 7.79 -17.02
N TYR A 24 -2.53 6.85 -16.42
CA TYR A 24 -1.77 7.10 -15.19
C TYR A 24 -0.28 6.86 -15.30
N GLU A 25 0.21 6.04 -16.24
CA GLU A 25 1.63 5.75 -16.33
C GLU A 25 2.46 6.96 -16.80
N GLN A 26 1.88 7.83 -17.63
CA GLN A 26 2.54 9.04 -18.11
C GLN A 26 2.80 10.06 -17.00
N ASP A 27 1.96 10.06 -15.97
CA ASP A 27 2.01 11.00 -14.84
C ASP A 27 2.79 10.44 -13.65
N MET A 28 3.45 9.30 -13.81
CA MET A 28 4.25 8.70 -12.75
C MET A 28 5.43 9.57 -12.34
N GLN A 29 5.63 9.68 -11.04
CA GLN A 29 6.75 10.38 -10.42
C GLN A 29 7.55 9.46 -9.52
N GLU A 30 8.78 9.84 -9.17
CA GLU A 30 9.60 9.14 -8.19
C GLU A 30 8.83 8.98 -6.87
N SER A 31 8.83 7.76 -6.36
CA SER A 31 8.11 7.44 -5.13
C SER A 31 8.84 8.04 -3.93
N SER A 32 8.09 8.68 -3.06
CA SER A 32 8.62 9.21 -1.80
C SER A 32 8.25 8.31 -0.61
N LEU A 33 9.01 8.44 0.45
CA LEU A 33 8.67 7.92 1.78
C LEU A 33 7.66 8.81 2.48
N THR A 34 7.16 8.36 3.63
CA THR A 34 6.29 9.18 4.49
C THR A 34 6.92 10.54 4.78
N GLY A 35 6.18 11.62 4.56
CA GLY A 35 6.68 12.99 4.71
C GLY A 35 7.32 13.58 3.46
N LYS A 36 7.13 12.96 2.29
CA LYS A 36 7.64 13.39 0.97
C LYS A 36 9.17 13.40 0.88
N VAL A 37 9.83 12.55 1.64
CA VAL A 37 11.28 12.35 1.55
C VAL A 37 11.58 11.33 0.46
N ILE A 38 12.50 11.66 -0.44
CA ILE A 38 13.05 10.73 -1.43
C ILE A 38 14.34 10.17 -0.84
N ASP A 39 14.42 8.84 -0.71
CA ASP A 39 15.60 8.14 -0.21
C ASP A 39 15.83 6.90 -1.10
N ASP A 40 16.74 7.05 -2.06
CA ASP A 40 17.08 6.01 -3.04
C ASP A 40 17.81 4.81 -2.43
N GLU A 41 18.26 4.89 -1.18
CA GLU A 41 18.84 3.74 -0.45
C GLU A 41 17.75 2.86 0.15
N ILE A 42 16.59 3.44 0.45
CA ILE A 42 15.44 2.72 1.04
C ILE A 42 14.45 2.30 -0.03
N ARG A 43 14.11 3.22 -0.94
CA ARG A 43 13.13 2.98 -1.99
C ARG A 43 13.53 3.66 -3.28
N LYS A 44 13.48 2.89 -4.37
CA LYS A 44 13.54 3.41 -5.73
C LYS A 44 12.42 2.78 -6.54
N SER A 45 11.47 3.59 -6.96
CA SER A 45 10.30 3.19 -7.75
C SER A 45 9.58 4.43 -8.25
N LYS A 46 8.62 4.23 -9.14
CA LYS A 46 7.73 5.30 -9.62
C LYS A 46 6.29 4.97 -9.30
N ASN A 47 5.50 5.98 -9.02
CA ASN A 47 4.06 5.81 -8.78
C ASN A 47 3.22 6.96 -9.32
N SER A 48 1.95 6.69 -9.52
CA SER A 48 0.89 7.69 -9.63
C SER A 48 -0.27 7.32 -8.69
N TRP A 49 -1.00 8.34 -8.28
CA TRP A 49 -2.09 8.20 -7.33
C TRP A 49 -3.42 8.07 -8.06
N LEU A 50 -4.21 7.09 -7.64
CA LEU A 50 -5.56 6.87 -8.12
C LEU A 50 -6.55 7.48 -7.12
N SER A 51 -7.56 8.16 -7.63
CA SER A 51 -8.67 8.58 -6.79
C SER A 51 -9.42 7.38 -6.24
N THR A 52 -9.92 7.45 -5.00
CA THR A 52 -10.83 6.45 -4.44
C THR A 52 -12.20 6.44 -5.13
N ASN A 53 -12.49 7.43 -5.98
CA ASN A 53 -13.64 7.42 -6.88
C ASN A 53 -13.41 6.58 -8.15
N HIS A 54 -12.17 6.14 -8.40
CA HIS A 54 -11.90 5.18 -9.47
C HIS A 54 -12.64 3.87 -9.18
N TRP A 55 -13.26 3.28 -10.21
CA TRP A 55 -14.08 2.06 -10.06
C TRP A 55 -13.32 0.88 -9.39
N ILE A 56 -11.99 0.82 -9.57
CA ILE A 56 -11.16 -0.21 -8.98
C ILE A 56 -11.21 -0.21 -7.44
N ALA A 57 -11.43 0.93 -6.82
CA ALA A 57 -11.49 1.01 -5.36
C ALA A 57 -12.63 0.14 -4.80
N GLY A 58 -13.82 0.17 -5.41
CA GLY A 58 -14.94 -0.68 -5.00
C GLY A 58 -14.67 -2.17 -5.24
N PHE A 59 -14.02 -2.51 -6.34
CA PHE A 59 -13.61 -3.88 -6.65
C PHE A 59 -12.61 -4.43 -5.63
N LEU A 60 -11.56 -3.67 -5.31
CA LEU A 60 -10.57 -4.04 -4.31
C LEU A 60 -11.19 -4.10 -2.91
N TRP A 61 -12.11 -3.18 -2.60
CA TRP A 61 -12.81 -3.15 -1.33
C TRP A 61 -13.62 -4.42 -1.06
N HIS A 62 -14.21 -5.01 -2.09
CA HIS A 62 -14.87 -6.31 -2.00
C HIS A 62 -13.93 -7.39 -1.44
N TYR A 63 -12.73 -7.50 -2.01
CA TYR A 63 -11.74 -8.49 -1.57
C TYR A 63 -11.16 -8.17 -0.19
N VAL A 64 -10.97 -6.89 0.12
CA VAL A 64 -10.57 -6.45 1.46
C VAL A 64 -11.59 -6.92 2.50
N HIS A 65 -12.87 -6.66 2.27
CA HIS A 65 -13.93 -7.10 3.17
C HIS A 65 -14.01 -8.61 3.31
N LYS A 66 -13.89 -9.34 2.20
CA LYS A 66 -13.89 -10.79 2.21
C LYS A 66 -12.73 -11.33 3.05
N ALA A 67 -11.50 -10.86 2.80
CA ALA A 67 -10.32 -11.27 3.56
C ALA A 67 -10.42 -10.89 5.04
N ASN A 68 -10.94 -9.71 5.33
CA ASN A 68 -11.11 -9.27 6.72
C ASN A 68 -12.11 -10.13 7.48
N ARG A 69 -13.26 -10.44 6.88
CA ARG A 69 -14.27 -11.30 7.50
C ARG A 69 -13.75 -12.72 7.75
N GLU A 70 -13.02 -13.25 6.80
CA GLU A 70 -12.56 -14.64 6.85
C GLU A 70 -11.32 -14.85 7.71
N ASN A 71 -10.43 -13.85 7.79
CA ASN A 71 -9.12 -14.01 8.42
C ASN A 71 -8.80 -12.99 9.51
N PHE A 72 -8.77 -11.70 9.16
CA PHE A 72 -8.21 -10.69 10.07
C PHE A 72 -9.18 -10.29 11.17
N ARG A 73 -10.45 -10.09 10.84
CA ARG A 73 -11.51 -9.64 11.76
C ARG A 73 -11.16 -8.34 12.47
N TYR A 74 -10.46 -7.46 11.77
CA TYR A 74 -10.11 -6.14 12.29
C TYR A 74 -11.29 -5.17 12.14
N ASP A 75 -11.33 -4.19 13.02
CA ASP A 75 -12.19 -3.03 12.87
C ASP A 75 -11.58 -2.14 11.77
N ILE A 76 -12.17 -2.18 10.57
CA ILE A 76 -11.75 -1.43 9.40
C ILE A 76 -12.84 -0.47 8.97
N SER A 77 -12.46 0.67 8.42
CA SER A 77 -13.37 1.74 8.01
C SER A 77 -13.39 1.97 6.50
N HIS A 78 -12.26 2.27 5.90
CA HIS A 78 -12.16 2.65 4.49
C HIS A 78 -10.75 2.46 3.94
N ILE A 79 -10.63 2.45 2.61
CA ILE A 79 -9.33 2.60 1.94
C ILE A 79 -8.90 4.07 2.10
N ASP A 80 -7.65 4.27 2.50
CA ASP A 80 -7.07 5.60 2.65
C ASP A 80 -7.18 6.38 1.34
N ALA A 81 -7.86 7.52 1.37
CA ALA A 81 -8.25 8.29 0.18
C ALA A 81 -7.08 8.77 -0.67
N GLU A 82 -5.90 8.91 -0.08
CA GLU A 82 -4.68 9.38 -0.76
C GLU A 82 -3.70 8.26 -1.09
N SER A 83 -4.12 6.99 -1.01
CA SER A 83 -3.17 5.90 -0.94
C SER A 83 -3.34 4.76 -1.92
N LEU A 84 -4.28 4.83 -2.87
CA LEU A 84 -4.28 3.90 -3.99
C LEU A 84 -3.16 4.29 -4.96
N GLN A 85 -2.08 3.52 -4.92
CA GLN A 85 -0.90 3.75 -5.75
C GLN A 85 -0.83 2.77 -6.90
N PHE A 86 -0.78 3.28 -8.12
CA PHE A 86 -0.25 2.53 -9.25
C PHE A 86 1.27 2.66 -9.24
N THR A 87 1.97 1.56 -8.96
CA THR A 87 3.42 1.54 -8.72
C THR A 87 4.13 0.77 -9.81
N LYS A 88 5.26 1.29 -10.27
CA LYS A 88 6.14 0.69 -11.27
C LYS A 88 7.55 0.56 -10.70
N TYR A 89 8.15 -0.62 -10.91
CA TYR A 89 9.56 -0.91 -10.64
C TYR A 89 10.24 -1.31 -11.95
N GLU A 90 11.22 -0.53 -12.37
CA GLU A 90 12.07 -0.81 -13.51
C GLU A 90 13.38 -1.49 -13.06
N GLU A 91 14.23 -1.84 -14.00
CA GLU A 91 15.52 -2.46 -13.71
C GLU A 91 16.33 -1.64 -12.72
N GLY A 92 16.84 -2.30 -11.68
CA GLY A 92 17.57 -1.69 -10.57
C GLY A 92 16.70 -1.12 -9.45
N GLU A 93 15.39 -1.04 -9.62
CA GLU A 93 14.48 -0.48 -8.63
C GLU A 93 14.02 -1.52 -7.61
N PHE A 94 13.71 -1.05 -6.40
CA PHE A 94 13.44 -1.88 -5.22
C PHE A 94 12.74 -1.08 -4.11
N TYR A 95 12.31 -1.78 -3.07
CA TYR A 95 11.91 -1.20 -1.79
C TYR A 95 12.40 -2.09 -0.65
N ASN A 96 13.30 -1.58 0.17
CA ASN A 96 13.90 -2.33 1.28
C ASN A 96 12.90 -2.66 2.40
N TRP A 97 13.34 -3.43 3.37
CA TRP A 97 12.53 -3.84 4.51
C TRP A 97 11.89 -2.65 5.22
N HIS A 98 10.57 -2.70 5.32
CA HIS A 98 9.75 -1.70 6.00
C HIS A 98 8.44 -2.33 6.48
N SER A 99 7.76 -1.63 7.39
CA SER A 99 6.34 -1.82 7.67
C SER A 99 5.58 -0.59 7.17
N ASP A 100 4.30 -0.75 6.91
CA ASP A 100 3.44 0.33 6.40
C ASP A 100 2.91 1.24 7.51
N VAL A 101 3.42 1.07 8.70
CA VAL A 101 3.01 1.82 9.89
C VAL A 101 4.21 2.42 10.60
N CYS A 102 4.02 3.60 11.11
CA CYS A 102 4.94 4.17 12.07
C CYS A 102 4.46 3.76 13.48
N LEU A 103 5.32 3.08 14.24
CA LEU A 103 5.02 2.71 15.63
C LEU A 103 4.55 3.91 16.47
N ARG A 104 5.07 5.10 16.15
CA ARG A 104 4.67 6.36 16.77
C ARG A 104 3.17 6.67 16.58
N ASP A 105 2.56 6.24 15.47
CA ASP A 105 1.16 6.50 15.18
C ASP A 105 0.23 5.54 15.92
N TYR A 106 0.72 4.34 16.32
CA TYR A 106 -0.04 3.36 17.08
C TYR A 106 -0.19 3.70 18.54
N TYR A 107 0.85 4.23 19.15
CA TYR A 107 0.99 4.36 20.60
C TYR A 107 0.92 5.79 21.11
N LYS A 108 0.66 6.78 20.25
CA LYS A 108 0.46 8.14 20.76
C LYS A 108 -0.78 8.19 21.62
N PRO A 109 -0.63 8.41 22.92
CA PRO A 109 -1.75 8.84 23.75
C PRO A 109 -2.30 10.13 23.12
N ASN A 110 -3.61 10.31 23.20
CA ASN A 110 -4.36 11.48 22.79
C ASN A 110 -3.53 12.77 22.85
N VAL A 111 -3.08 13.28 21.71
CA VAL A 111 -2.24 14.46 21.63
C VAL A 111 -3.10 15.71 21.74
N LYS A 112 -3.94 15.78 22.77
CA LYS A 112 -4.61 17.05 23.14
C LYS A 112 -3.65 18.11 23.65
N ASN A 113 -2.38 17.78 23.82
CA ASN A 113 -1.39 18.63 24.46
C ASN A 113 -0.14 18.97 23.61
N ILE A 114 -0.18 18.79 22.29
CA ILE A 114 0.80 19.50 21.48
C ILE A 114 0.25 20.90 21.28
N SER A 115 0.56 21.78 22.22
CA SER A 115 0.45 23.21 21.98
C SER A 115 1.37 23.55 20.81
N SER A 116 0.81 23.64 19.62
CA SER A 116 1.51 24.20 18.47
C SER A 116 1.71 25.69 18.75
N LYS A 117 2.88 26.03 19.24
CA LYS A 117 3.39 27.40 19.23
C LYS A 117 3.85 27.77 17.81
N SER A 118 3.08 27.47 16.78
CA SER A 118 3.31 28.02 15.46
C SER A 118 2.09 28.77 14.98
N SER A 119 2.29 30.03 14.79
CA SER A 119 1.36 31.01 14.28
C SER A 119 0.78 30.64 12.91
N GLY A 120 -0.54 30.83 12.77
CA GLY A 120 -1.21 30.94 11.47
C GLY A 120 -2.05 29.73 11.08
N ASN A 121 -3.35 29.91 10.99
CA ASN A 121 -4.40 28.96 10.57
C ASN A 121 -4.55 27.72 11.45
N LYS A 122 -4.99 27.94 12.68
CA LYS A 122 -5.14 26.90 13.70
C LYS A 122 -6.20 25.85 13.37
N ASP A 123 -7.28 26.19 12.69
CA ASP A 123 -8.49 25.36 12.66
C ASP A 123 -8.41 24.18 11.68
N ILE A 124 -7.86 24.40 10.49
CA ILE A 124 -7.74 23.34 9.48
C ILE A 124 -6.67 22.32 9.84
N HIS A 125 -5.62 22.75 10.52
CA HIS A 125 -4.51 21.86 10.89
C HIS A 125 -4.83 20.99 12.10
N GLU A 126 -5.65 21.47 13.05
CA GLU A 126 -6.10 20.69 14.20
C GLU A 126 -7.10 19.61 13.79
N ASP A 127 -8.06 19.91 12.91
CA ASP A 127 -9.03 18.92 12.43
C ASP A 127 -8.38 17.85 11.58
N TYR A 128 -7.43 18.19 10.73
CA TYR A 128 -6.67 17.22 9.94
C TYR A 128 -5.78 16.33 10.80
N LEU A 129 -5.12 16.87 11.80
CA LEU A 129 -4.32 16.12 12.76
C LEU A 129 -5.20 15.25 13.67
N ASN A 130 -6.39 15.71 14.04
CA ASN A 130 -7.34 14.95 14.84
C ASN A 130 -7.93 13.79 14.06
N LEU A 131 -8.33 13.98 12.80
CA LEU A 131 -8.79 12.90 11.91
C LEU A 131 -7.70 11.86 11.68
N ARG A 132 -6.48 12.29 11.41
CA ARG A 132 -5.33 11.42 11.22
C ARG A 132 -4.92 10.67 12.50
N ASN A 133 -5.24 11.21 13.67
CA ASN A 133 -4.98 10.58 14.96
C ASN A 133 -6.03 9.55 15.38
N GLU A 134 -7.21 9.56 14.79
CA GLU A 134 -8.29 8.62 15.11
C GLU A 134 -8.18 7.31 14.33
N TYR A 135 -7.56 7.34 13.15
CA TYR A 135 -7.44 6.20 12.26
C TYR A 135 -5.98 5.80 12.05
N VAL A 136 -5.75 4.50 11.98
CA VAL A 136 -4.44 3.92 11.67
C VAL A 136 -4.57 2.92 10.54
N ARG A 137 -3.48 2.66 9.83
CA ARG A 137 -3.44 1.59 8.83
C ARG A 137 -3.56 0.24 9.53
N LYS A 138 -4.56 -0.53 9.16
CA LYS A 138 -4.85 -1.86 9.68
C LYS A 138 -4.38 -2.95 8.75
N LEU A 139 -4.73 -2.82 7.48
CA LEU A 139 -4.37 -3.75 6.43
C LEU A 139 -3.69 -3.02 5.28
N SER A 140 -2.73 -3.68 4.70
CA SER A 140 -2.11 -3.31 3.43
C SER A 140 -2.46 -4.34 2.38
N PHE A 141 -2.50 -3.93 1.12
CA PHE A 141 -2.67 -4.86 0.02
C PHE A 141 -1.85 -4.47 -1.19
N THR A 142 -1.53 -5.46 -2.00
CA THR A 142 -0.92 -5.28 -3.32
C THR A 142 -1.62 -6.18 -4.33
N LEU A 143 -1.93 -5.62 -5.49
CA LEU A 143 -2.47 -6.35 -6.64
C LEU A 143 -1.40 -6.42 -7.72
N GLN A 144 -1.01 -7.63 -8.10
CA GLN A 144 -0.01 -7.88 -9.14
C GLN A 144 -0.62 -7.69 -10.52
N LEU A 145 -0.01 -6.82 -11.34
CA LEU A 145 -0.50 -6.49 -12.69
C LEU A 145 0.39 -7.03 -13.81
N SER A 146 1.67 -7.29 -13.55
CA SER A 146 2.60 -7.86 -14.52
C SER A 146 2.54 -9.38 -14.53
N GLU A 147 2.71 -9.98 -15.71
CA GLU A 147 2.93 -11.41 -15.82
C GLU A 147 4.28 -11.81 -15.20
N PRO A 148 4.42 -13.03 -14.66
CA PRO A 148 5.66 -13.46 -14.02
C PRO A 148 6.90 -13.44 -14.93
N ASP A 149 6.70 -13.55 -16.24
CA ASP A 149 7.75 -13.59 -17.26
C ASP A 149 8.11 -12.19 -17.83
N GLU A 150 7.35 -11.16 -17.49
CA GLU A 150 7.64 -9.78 -17.87
C GLU A 150 8.81 -9.17 -17.10
N TYR A 151 9.27 -9.80 -16.01
CA TYR A 151 10.35 -9.28 -15.18
C TYR A 151 11.10 -10.37 -14.42
N GLU A 152 12.37 -10.12 -14.13
CA GLU A 152 13.22 -10.93 -13.27
C GLU A 152 13.51 -10.19 -11.95
N GLY A 153 13.58 -10.90 -10.84
CA GLY A 153 13.67 -10.30 -9.52
C GLY A 153 12.33 -9.70 -9.09
N GLY A 154 12.34 -8.59 -8.38
CA GLY A 154 11.13 -7.84 -8.01
C GLY A 154 10.13 -8.59 -7.13
N ASN A 155 10.55 -9.70 -6.49
CA ASN A 155 9.67 -10.48 -5.63
C ASN A 155 9.28 -9.69 -4.40
N VAL A 156 8.00 -9.79 -4.01
CA VAL A 156 7.54 -9.29 -2.72
C VAL A 156 7.85 -10.34 -1.67
N GLN A 157 8.60 -9.97 -0.65
CA GLN A 157 9.04 -10.84 0.43
C GLN A 157 8.56 -10.33 1.78
N PHE A 158 8.14 -11.25 2.63
CA PHE A 158 7.64 -10.99 3.98
C PHE A 158 8.49 -11.69 5.02
N ILE A 159 8.44 -11.18 6.25
CA ILE A 159 8.92 -11.85 7.45
C ILE A 159 7.72 -12.21 8.31
N ASP A 160 7.62 -13.46 8.73
CA ASP A 160 6.60 -13.93 9.67
C ASP A 160 7.01 -13.70 11.14
N ASP A 161 6.11 -14.06 12.05
CA ASP A 161 6.32 -13.89 13.50
C ASP A 161 7.46 -14.78 14.07
N GLU A 162 7.88 -15.79 13.31
CA GLU A 162 9.01 -16.66 13.63
C GLU A 162 10.33 -16.21 12.98
N ASN A 163 10.36 -15.02 12.39
CA ASN A 163 11.47 -14.47 11.60
C ASN A 163 11.84 -15.30 10.35
N LYS A 164 10.90 -16.08 9.85
CA LYS A 164 11.06 -16.78 8.57
C LYS A 164 10.61 -15.90 7.42
N THR A 165 11.32 -15.97 6.32
CA THR A 165 10.99 -15.23 5.11
C THR A 165 10.25 -16.11 4.12
N PHE A 166 9.30 -15.53 3.39
CA PHE A 166 8.57 -16.18 2.30
C PHE A 166 8.19 -15.15 1.22
N PHE A 167 7.88 -15.65 0.02
CA PHE A 167 7.54 -14.82 -1.12
C PHE A 167 6.03 -14.84 -1.38
N ALA A 168 5.51 -13.69 -1.77
CA ALA A 168 4.16 -13.58 -2.30
C ALA A 168 4.03 -14.29 -3.66
N PRO A 169 2.82 -14.73 -4.04
CA PRO A 169 2.54 -15.20 -5.38
C PRO A 169 2.90 -14.17 -6.45
N ARG A 170 3.43 -14.62 -7.58
CA ARG A 170 3.81 -13.77 -8.72
C ARG A 170 2.78 -13.69 -9.83
N GLN A 171 1.76 -14.56 -9.80
CA GLN A 171 0.75 -14.59 -10.85
C GLN A 171 0.08 -13.23 -11.02
N ARG A 172 -0.11 -12.81 -12.25
CA ARG A 172 -0.90 -11.64 -12.59
C ARG A 172 -2.32 -11.78 -12.07
N GLY A 173 -2.84 -10.74 -11.44
CA GLY A 173 -4.14 -10.78 -10.77
C GLY A 173 -4.11 -11.34 -9.34
N SER A 174 -2.95 -11.72 -8.82
CA SER A 174 -2.83 -12.07 -7.40
C SER A 174 -2.97 -10.82 -6.54
N MET A 175 -3.88 -10.85 -5.59
CA MET A 175 -4.07 -9.83 -4.57
C MET A 175 -3.62 -10.37 -3.22
N VAL A 176 -2.63 -9.74 -2.64
CA VAL A 176 -2.07 -10.08 -1.34
C VAL A 176 -2.48 -9.03 -0.31
N LEU A 177 -3.03 -9.50 0.81
CA LEU A 177 -3.46 -8.67 1.93
C LEU A 177 -2.69 -9.08 3.19
N PHE A 178 -2.26 -8.12 3.97
CA PHE A 178 -1.49 -8.38 5.17
C PHE A 178 -1.70 -7.28 6.22
N ASP A 179 -1.42 -7.61 7.47
CA ASP A 179 -1.38 -6.63 8.56
C ASP A 179 -0.32 -5.57 8.23
N SER A 180 -0.69 -4.31 8.30
CA SER A 180 0.20 -3.20 7.95
C SER A 180 1.48 -3.13 8.80
N ARG A 181 1.52 -3.82 9.93
CA ARG A 181 2.71 -3.95 10.81
C ARG A 181 3.72 -4.98 10.29
N THR A 182 3.32 -5.84 9.36
CA THR A 182 4.17 -6.89 8.82
C THR A 182 5.36 -6.32 8.05
N GLN A 183 6.56 -6.78 8.38
CA GLN A 183 7.78 -6.41 7.67
C GLN A 183 7.78 -7.04 6.28
N HIS A 184 8.01 -6.22 5.28
CA HIS A 184 8.06 -6.67 3.89
C HIS A 184 8.99 -5.82 3.04
N ARG A 185 9.34 -6.34 1.88
CA ARG A 185 10.16 -5.63 0.88
C ARG A 185 9.80 -6.03 -0.55
N VAL A 186 10.24 -5.22 -1.50
CA VAL A 186 10.30 -5.57 -2.91
C VAL A 186 11.75 -5.72 -3.30
N LEU A 187 12.16 -6.92 -3.68
CA LEU A 187 13.52 -7.19 -4.14
C LEU A 187 13.80 -6.43 -5.43
N LYS A 188 15.08 -6.14 -5.66
CA LYS A 188 15.52 -5.44 -6.86
C LYS A 188 15.04 -6.15 -8.12
N VAL A 189 14.43 -5.40 -9.03
CA VAL A 189 14.14 -5.86 -10.39
C VAL A 189 15.46 -5.96 -11.14
N LYS A 190 15.76 -7.13 -11.67
CA LYS A 190 17.00 -7.41 -12.41
C LYS A 190 16.85 -7.14 -13.90
N LYS A 191 15.63 -7.30 -14.40
CA LYS A 191 15.29 -7.09 -15.82
C LYS A 191 13.79 -6.90 -15.95
N GLY A 192 13.36 -6.13 -16.94
CA GLY A 192 11.94 -5.90 -17.23
C GLY A 192 11.29 -4.90 -16.31
N VAL A 193 9.96 -4.95 -16.23
CA VAL A 193 9.15 -3.99 -15.48
C VAL A 193 8.07 -4.70 -14.66
N ARG A 194 8.03 -4.42 -13.38
CA ARG A 194 6.98 -4.89 -12.49
C ARG A 194 5.98 -3.77 -12.20
N ARG A 195 4.69 -4.04 -12.42
CA ARG A 195 3.59 -3.13 -12.12
C ARG A 195 2.64 -3.73 -11.10
N SER A 196 2.16 -2.90 -10.19
CA SER A 196 1.20 -3.30 -9.15
C SER A 196 0.35 -2.12 -8.71
N ILE A 197 -0.80 -2.42 -8.11
CA ILE A 197 -1.55 -1.47 -7.29
C ILE A 197 -1.27 -1.79 -5.83
N VAL A 198 -1.02 -0.75 -5.05
CA VAL A 198 -0.82 -0.84 -3.61
C VAL A 198 -1.83 0.07 -2.92
N GLY A 199 -2.34 -0.35 -1.79
CA GLY A 199 -3.24 0.47 -0.99
C GLY A 199 -3.25 0.08 0.48
N TRP A 200 -3.84 0.94 1.29
CA TRP A 200 -3.94 0.79 2.73
C TRP A 200 -5.37 0.98 3.19
N VAL A 201 -5.74 0.21 4.19
CA VAL A 201 -7.06 0.22 4.81
C VAL A 201 -6.93 0.77 6.20
N LEU A 202 -7.70 1.80 6.47
CA LEU A 202 -7.74 2.46 7.76
C LEU A 202 -8.83 1.87 8.66
N GLY A 203 -8.60 1.93 9.95
CA GLY A 203 -9.56 1.66 10.98
C GLY A 203 -9.21 2.39 12.27
N PRO A 204 -10.09 2.34 13.28
CA PRO A 204 -9.83 2.94 14.59
C PRO A 204 -8.53 2.40 15.19
N ARG A 205 -7.90 3.16 16.06
CA ARG A 205 -6.71 2.70 16.78
C ARG A 205 -6.95 1.36 17.46
N TRP A 206 -5.88 0.60 17.61
CA TRP A 206 -5.91 -0.63 18.41
C TRP A 206 -6.24 -0.29 19.87
N LYS A 207 -7.14 -1.06 20.45
CA LYS A 207 -7.53 -0.95 21.88
C LYS A 207 -6.64 -1.85 22.72
#